data_984766222c83193f470e6744844f019e
#
_entry.id   984766222c83193f470e6744844f019e
#
_cell.length_a   1.000
_cell.length_b   1.000
_cell.length_c   1.000
_cell.angle_alpha   90.00
_cell.angle_beta   90.00
_cell.angle_gamma   90.00
#
_symmetry.space_group_name_H-M   'P 1'
#
loop_
_entity.id
_entity.type
_entity.pdbx_description
1 polymer ?
#
loop_
_entity_poly.entity_id
_entity_poly.type
_entity_poly.pdbx_seq_one_letter_code
_entity_poly.pdbx_strand_id
1 'polypeptide(L)' 'IGRALMEACIQCAKAAGYAQLELDVVAENTRAISMYQTAGFVEYGRNPKGFRSRNAGYQELIFMRLEL' A
#
# COMPACT_ATOMS: atom_id res chain seq x y z
N ILE A 1 15.73 -2.74 -1.65
CA ILE A 1 15.03 -3.71 -2.50
C ILE A 1 13.59 -3.26 -2.75
N GLY A 2 12.85 -2.99 -1.69
CA GLY A 2 11.44 -2.63 -1.83
C GLY A 2 11.20 -1.35 -2.61
N ARG A 3 12.05 -0.34 -2.43
CA ARG A 3 11.86 0.96 -3.07
C ARG A 3 12.08 0.90 -4.58
N ALA A 4 13.14 0.23 -5.00
CA ALA A 4 13.43 0.10 -6.44
C ALA A 4 12.33 -0.71 -7.13
N LEU A 5 11.84 -1.77 -6.49
CA LEU A 5 10.75 -2.57 -7.00
C LEU A 5 9.46 -1.77 -7.08
N MET A 6 9.18 -0.95 -6.07
CA MET A 6 8.02 -0.07 -6.04
C MET A 6 8.05 0.92 -7.21
N GLU A 7 9.19 1.56 -7.44
CA GLU A 7 9.34 2.50 -8.55
C GLU A 7 9.13 1.84 -9.89
N ALA A 8 9.65 0.62 -10.06
CA ALA A 8 9.45 -0.15 -11.29
C ALA A 8 7.98 -0.45 -11.53
N CYS A 9 7.24 -0.83 -10.48
CA CYS A 9 5.80 -1.08 -10.58
C CYS A 9 5.04 0.18 -10.97
N ILE A 10 5.40 1.32 -10.40
CA ILE A 10 4.77 2.61 -10.74
C ILE A 10 5.01 2.95 -12.21
N GLN A 11 6.24 2.79 -12.70
CA GLN A 11 6.56 3.08 -14.09
C GLN A 11 5.82 2.13 -15.04
N CYS A 12 5.74 0.85 -14.70
CA CYS A 12 4.98 -0.11 -15.49
C CYS A 12 3.51 0.25 -15.56
N ALA A 13 2.92 0.67 -14.45
CA ALA A 13 1.52 1.06 -14.40
C ALA A 13 1.26 2.31 -15.26
N LYS A 14 2.15 3.29 -15.22
CA LYS A 14 2.04 4.48 -16.07
C LYS A 14 2.12 4.11 -17.54
N ALA A 15 3.06 3.25 -17.90
CA ALA A 15 3.23 2.81 -19.29
C ALA A 15 2.03 2.03 -19.80
N ALA A 16 1.35 1.30 -18.90
CA ALA A 16 0.15 0.54 -19.23
C ALA A 16 -1.12 1.40 -19.28
N GLY A 17 -1.04 2.68 -18.92
CA GLY A 17 -2.16 3.59 -18.98
C GLY A 17 -3.08 3.60 -17.78
N TYR A 18 -2.65 3.05 -16.65
CA TYR A 18 -3.43 3.10 -15.42
C TYR A 18 -3.47 4.53 -14.87
N ALA A 19 -4.64 4.92 -14.36
CA ALA A 19 -4.83 6.25 -13.77
C ALA A 19 -4.33 6.32 -12.34
N GLN A 20 -4.34 5.20 -11.64
CA GLN A 20 -3.93 5.15 -10.24
C GLN A 20 -3.54 3.72 -9.84
N LEU A 21 -2.74 3.62 -8.79
CA LEU A 21 -2.42 2.36 -8.13
C LEU A 21 -3.05 2.35 -6.74
N GLU A 22 -3.58 1.22 -6.35
CA GLU A 22 -4.18 1.03 -5.03
C GLU A 22 -3.54 -0.18 -4.37
N LEU A 23 -3.35 -0.08 -3.05
CA LEU A 23 -2.83 -1.20 -2.27
C LEU A 23 -3.44 -1.18 -0.87
N ASP A 24 -3.28 -2.30 -0.17
CA ASP A 24 -3.63 -2.41 1.23
C ASP A 24 -2.40 -2.87 2.02
N VAL A 25 -2.31 -2.41 3.25
CA VAL A 25 -1.19 -2.72 4.13
C VAL A 25 -1.69 -2.85 5.56
N VAL A 26 -1.14 -3.80 6.29
CA VAL A 26 -1.47 -3.99 7.72
C VAL A 26 -0.96 -2.79 8.51
N ALA A 27 -1.81 -2.23 9.36
CA ALA A 27 -1.47 -1.03 10.13
C ALA A 27 -0.24 -1.18 11.01
N GLU A 28 0.06 -2.39 11.47
CA GLU A 28 1.23 -2.66 12.27
C GLU A 28 2.53 -2.64 11.47
N ASN A 29 2.46 -2.75 10.14
CA ASN A 29 3.63 -2.74 9.29
C ASN A 29 4.04 -1.29 8.97
N THR A 30 4.57 -0.60 9.98
CA THR A 30 4.92 0.81 9.87
C THR A 30 6.01 1.08 8.85
N ARG A 31 6.92 0.11 8.67
CA ARG A 31 7.99 0.21 7.67
C ARG A 31 7.42 0.29 6.25
N ALA A 32 6.48 -0.59 5.93
CA ALA A 32 5.85 -0.57 4.61
C ALA A 32 5.03 0.69 4.40
N ILE A 33 4.28 1.11 5.43
CA ILE A 33 3.50 2.35 5.37
C ILE A 33 4.40 3.55 5.06
N SER A 34 5.52 3.65 5.77
CA SER A 34 6.48 4.74 5.57
C SER A 34 7.04 4.72 4.14
N MET A 35 7.37 3.54 3.64
CA MET A 35 7.89 3.37 2.28
C MET A 35 6.86 3.82 1.24
N TYR A 36 5.59 3.43 1.41
CA TYR A 36 4.54 3.81 0.49
C TYR A 36 4.27 5.31 0.53
N GLN A 37 4.26 5.90 1.72
CA GLN A 37 4.10 7.35 1.86
C GLN A 37 5.22 8.11 1.17
N THR A 38 6.45 7.62 1.31
CA THR A 38 7.62 8.21 0.64
C THR A 38 7.49 8.11 -0.88
N ALA A 39 6.88 7.04 -1.38
CA ALA A 39 6.63 6.87 -2.81
C ALA A 39 5.50 7.77 -3.34
N GLY A 40 4.71 8.36 -2.44
CA GLY A 40 3.62 9.25 -2.82
C GLY A 40 2.22 8.70 -2.58
N PHE A 41 2.11 7.52 -2.02
CA PHE A 41 0.81 6.94 -1.70
C PHE A 41 0.14 7.71 -0.57
N VAL A 42 -1.18 7.86 -0.68
CA VAL A 42 -2.01 8.56 0.30
C VAL A 42 -3.04 7.60 0.86
N GLU A 43 -3.19 7.58 2.18
CA GLU A 43 -4.22 6.78 2.83
C GLU A 43 -5.61 7.36 2.48
N TYR A 44 -6.52 6.49 2.03
CA TYR A 44 -7.87 6.91 1.73
C TYR A 44 -8.93 6.13 2.51
N GLY A 45 -8.55 5.14 3.29
CA GLY A 45 -9.49 4.39 4.10
C GLY A 45 -8.80 3.37 4.99
N ARG A 46 -9.56 2.85 5.95
CA ARG A 46 -9.10 1.81 6.87
C ARG A 46 -10.20 0.81 7.11
N ASN A 47 -9.81 -0.44 7.32
CA ASN A 47 -10.72 -1.51 7.73
C ASN A 47 -10.17 -2.14 9.00
N PRO A 48 -10.79 -1.91 10.18
CA PRO A 48 -10.26 -2.41 11.44
C PRO A 48 -10.24 -3.94 11.55
N LYS A 49 -10.98 -4.65 10.71
CA LYS A 49 -11.02 -6.10 10.70
C LYS A 49 -10.71 -6.67 9.32
N GLY A 50 -9.87 -5.97 8.56
CA GLY A 50 -9.60 -6.31 7.17
C GLY A 50 -8.70 -7.51 6.98
N PHE A 51 -7.87 -7.84 7.97
CA PHE A 51 -6.96 -8.97 7.88
C PHE A 51 -7.07 -9.84 9.13
N ARG A 52 -7.29 -11.13 8.92
CA ARG A 52 -7.36 -12.10 10.02
C ARG A 52 -6.06 -12.89 10.09
N SER A 53 -5.32 -12.69 11.18
CA SER A 53 -4.10 -13.43 11.46
C SER A 53 -4.39 -14.59 12.39
N ARG A 54 -3.71 -15.72 12.18
CA ARG A 54 -3.83 -16.87 13.06
C ARG A 54 -3.40 -16.57 14.50
N ASN A 55 -2.37 -15.76 14.65
CA ASN A 55 -1.74 -15.53 15.96
C ASN A 55 -2.21 -14.24 16.60
N ALA A 56 -2.53 -13.22 15.82
CA ALA A 56 -2.87 -11.90 16.33
C ALA A 56 -4.37 -11.56 16.25
N GLY A 57 -5.19 -12.46 15.70
CA GLY A 57 -6.60 -12.19 15.47
C GLY A 57 -6.79 -11.23 14.30
N TYR A 58 -7.73 -10.30 14.44
CA TYR A 58 -8.00 -9.31 13.39
C TYR A 58 -7.01 -8.17 13.45
N GLN A 59 -6.55 -7.73 12.29
CA GLN A 59 -5.66 -6.58 12.17
C GLN A 59 -6.27 -5.54 11.26
N GLU A 60 -5.98 -4.28 11.53
CA GLU A 60 -6.43 -3.17 10.71
C GLU A 60 -5.68 -3.16 9.39
N LEU A 61 -6.40 -2.99 8.29
CA LEU A 61 -5.83 -2.74 6.98
C LEU A 61 -5.99 -1.27 6.62
N ILE A 62 -4.91 -0.69 6.12
CA ILE A 62 -4.90 0.68 5.62
C ILE A 62 -4.90 0.62 4.10
N PHE A 63 -5.86 1.28 3.48
CA PHE A 63 -5.94 1.36 2.03
C PHE A 63 -5.26 2.62 1.54
N MET A 64 -4.33 2.46 0.63
CA MET A 64 -3.54 3.57 0.11
C MET A 64 -3.63 3.64 -1.40
N ARG A 65 -3.53 4.83 -1.95
CA ARG A 65 -3.67 5.10 -3.37
C ARG A 65 -2.60 6.07 -3.83
N LEU A 66 -2.08 5.82 -5.04
CA LEU A 66 -1.18 6.72 -5.72
C LEU A 66 -1.78 7.12 -7.06
N GLU A 67 -1.98 8.40 -7.26
CA GLU A 67 -2.41 8.92 -8.57
C GLU A 67 -1.21 8.99 -9.51
N LEU A 68 -1.39 8.50 -10.71
CA LEU A 68 -0.33 8.43 -11.71
C LEU A 68 -0.37 9.57 -12.73
#